data_be69faa5c6a0eb442f6aed2c759e9b5c
#
_entry.id   be69faa5c6a0eb442f6aed2c759e9b5c
#
_cell.length_a   1.000
_cell.length_b   1.000
_cell.length_c   1.000
_cell.angle_alpha   90.00
_cell.angle_beta   90.00
_cell.angle_gamma   90.00
#
_symmetry.space_group_name_H-M   'P 1'
#
loop_
_entity.id
_entity.type
_entity.pdbx_description
1 polymer ?
#
loop_
_entity_poly.entity_id
_entity_poly.type
_entity_poly.pdbx_seq_one_letter_code
_entity_poly.pdbx_strand_id
1 'polypeptide(L)'
;MSVIALDVETTISNNGNPFDENNFLVLGAYGTATNYYRFLSRDVQRVQEVLDSAKLVVLFNAKFDLHWLRRIGCTINPRLAIWDVQLAEFILSNQKWKYPSLDKTCDKYGIGHKLDVGNLS
;
A
#
# COMPACT_ATOMS: atom_id res chain seq x y z
N MET A 1 2.73 8.81 -18.54
CA MET A 1 2.30 7.48 -18.08
C MET A 1 3.10 7.04 -16.90
N SER A 2 2.43 6.64 -15.84
CA SER A 2 3.18 6.27 -14.65
C SER A 2 2.65 5.00 -14.01
N VAL A 3 3.59 4.18 -13.60
CA VAL A 3 3.38 3.05 -12.70
C VAL A 3 3.81 3.52 -11.32
N ILE A 4 2.89 3.50 -10.37
CA ILE A 4 3.12 4.01 -9.03
C ILE A 4 3.03 2.85 -8.05
N ALA A 5 4.07 2.66 -7.26
CA ALA A 5 4.02 1.77 -6.10
C ALA A 5 3.56 2.59 -4.90
N LEU A 6 2.69 2.01 -4.06
CA LEU A 6 2.14 2.72 -2.92
C LEU A 6 1.99 1.77 -1.73
N ASP A 7 2.30 2.27 -0.55
CA ASP A 7 2.18 1.52 0.70
C ASP A 7 1.75 2.44 1.83
N VAL A 8 1.01 1.91 2.80
CA VAL A 8 0.61 2.65 4.00
C VAL A 8 1.00 1.88 5.25
N GLU A 9 1.37 2.63 6.28
CA GLU A 9 1.61 2.10 7.63
C GLU A 9 0.61 2.73 8.58
N THR A 10 0.01 1.92 9.42
CA THR A 10 -1.09 2.33 10.30
C THR A 10 -0.85 1.88 11.72
N THR A 11 -1.64 2.41 12.64
CA THR A 11 -1.75 1.82 13.97
C THR A 11 -2.33 0.41 13.84
N ILE A 12 -2.07 -0.44 14.83
CA ILE A 12 -2.32 -1.88 14.73
C ILE A 12 -3.50 -2.38 15.58
N SER A 13 -4.23 -1.51 16.26
CA SER A 13 -5.41 -1.90 17.02
C SER A 13 -6.38 -2.65 16.12
N ASN A 14 -6.93 -3.74 16.62
CA ASN A 14 -7.86 -4.56 15.85
C ASN A 14 -7.31 -4.93 14.46
N ASN A 15 -6.02 -5.35 14.43
CA ASN A 15 -5.30 -5.76 13.22
C ASN A 15 -5.23 -4.66 12.14
N GLY A 16 -5.24 -3.39 12.55
CA GLY A 16 -5.17 -2.27 11.61
C GLY A 16 -6.47 -2.03 10.86
N ASN A 17 -7.59 -2.45 11.40
CA ASN A 17 -8.90 -2.31 10.77
C ASN A 17 -9.17 -0.84 10.40
N PRO A 18 -9.36 -0.51 9.11
CA PRO A 18 -9.59 0.87 8.67
C PRO A 18 -10.95 1.43 9.11
N PHE A 19 -11.86 0.59 9.60
CA PHE A 19 -13.16 1.02 10.11
C PHE A 19 -13.16 1.22 11.63
N ASP A 20 -12.06 0.92 12.31
CA ASP A 20 -11.91 1.18 13.74
C ASP A 20 -11.47 2.64 13.95
N GLU A 21 -12.28 3.40 14.69
CA GLU A 21 -12.03 4.82 14.95
C GLU A 21 -10.71 5.07 15.68
N ASN A 22 -10.22 4.10 16.43
CA ASN A 22 -8.97 4.22 17.18
C ASN A 22 -7.73 4.05 16.30
N ASN A 23 -7.90 3.55 15.09
CA ASN A 23 -6.80 3.40 14.15
C ASN A 23 -6.66 4.63 13.26
N PHE A 24 -5.42 4.96 12.92
CA PHE A 24 -5.13 6.04 11.99
C PHE A 24 -3.91 5.70 11.15
N LEU A 25 -3.83 6.33 9.99
CA LEU A 25 -2.69 6.21 9.10
C LEU A 25 -1.51 6.97 9.71
N VAL A 26 -0.41 6.26 9.93
CA VAL A 26 0.81 6.84 10.51
C VAL A 26 1.65 7.47 9.41
N LEU A 27 1.88 6.72 8.32
CA LEU A 27 2.75 7.15 7.24
C LEU A 27 2.40 6.38 5.99
N GLY A 28 2.40 7.06 4.86
CA GLY A 28 2.33 6.41 3.56
C GLY A 28 3.52 6.76 2.71
N ALA A 29 3.73 6.00 1.66
CA ALA A 29 4.76 6.27 0.67
C ALA A 29 4.25 5.87 -0.71
N TYR A 30 4.67 6.62 -1.71
CA TYR A 30 4.41 6.26 -3.10
C TYR A 30 5.64 6.60 -3.92
N GLY A 31 5.80 5.92 -5.04
CA GLY A 31 6.96 6.20 -5.87
C GLY A 31 6.94 5.54 -7.22
N THR A 32 7.89 5.97 -8.03
CA THR A 32 8.22 5.39 -9.32
C THR A 32 9.54 4.61 -9.21
N ALA A 33 10.04 4.12 -10.34
CA ALA A 33 11.32 3.41 -10.36
C ALA A 33 12.52 4.28 -9.92
N THR A 34 12.39 5.61 -10.00
CA THR A 34 13.51 6.53 -9.76
C THR A 34 13.35 7.40 -8.52
N ASN A 35 12.12 7.64 -8.08
CA ASN A 35 11.85 8.55 -6.97
C ASN A 35 10.73 7.99 -6.10
N TYR A 36 10.81 8.25 -4.80
CA TYR A 36 9.69 7.97 -3.92
C TYR A 36 9.46 9.12 -2.96
N TYR A 37 8.24 9.23 -2.45
CA TYR A 37 7.79 10.31 -1.59
C TYR A 37 6.97 9.75 -0.44
N ARG A 38 7.09 10.39 0.72
CA ARG A 38 6.26 10.05 1.89
C ARG A 38 5.08 10.98 1.98
N PHE A 39 4.00 10.50 2.59
CA PHE A 39 2.82 11.34 2.84
C PHE A 39 2.19 10.99 4.19
N LEU A 40 1.48 11.97 4.73
CA LEU A 40 0.69 11.83 5.94
C LEU A 40 -0.80 11.92 5.57
N SER A 41 -1.68 11.61 6.52
CA SER A 41 -3.13 11.64 6.28
C SER A 41 -3.65 13.01 5.83
N ARG A 42 -2.95 14.09 6.19
CA ARG A 42 -3.31 15.45 5.76
C ARG A 42 -2.97 15.75 4.30
N ASP A 43 -2.16 14.92 3.66
CA ASP A 43 -1.67 15.15 2.29
C ASP A 43 -2.62 14.57 1.24
N VAL A 44 -3.91 14.49 1.54
CA VAL A 44 -4.94 13.86 0.72
C VAL A 44 -4.94 14.37 -0.72
N GLN A 45 -4.85 15.68 -0.90
CA GLN A 45 -4.91 16.27 -2.24
C GLN A 45 -3.74 15.82 -3.10
N ARG A 46 -2.54 15.80 -2.54
CA ARG A 46 -1.35 15.34 -3.26
C ARG A 46 -1.46 13.87 -3.65
N VAL A 47 -1.92 13.03 -2.72
CA VAL A 47 -2.11 11.61 -2.99
C VAL A 47 -3.20 11.40 -4.04
N GLN A 48 -4.28 12.18 -3.98
CA GLN A 48 -5.35 12.12 -4.97
C GLN A 48 -4.84 12.43 -6.37
N GLU A 49 -4.01 13.45 -6.51
CA GLU A 49 -3.41 13.82 -7.80
C GLU A 49 -2.55 12.67 -8.35
N VAL A 50 -1.79 12.01 -7.48
CA VAL A 50 -0.97 10.85 -7.87
C VAL A 50 -1.86 9.71 -8.37
N LEU A 51 -2.93 9.39 -7.65
CA LEU A 51 -3.86 8.33 -8.04
C LEU A 51 -4.54 8.65 -9.38
N ASP A 52 -4.93 9.91 -9.58
CA ASP A 52 -5.60 10.33 -10.80
C ASP A 52 -4.68 10.29 -12.02
N SER A 53 -3.39 10.50 -11.82
CA SER A 53 -2.41 10.50 -12.92
C SER A 53 -1.82 9.13 -13.20
N ALA A 54 -1.97 8.17 -12.30
CA ALA A 54 -1.37 6.85 -12.46
C ALA A 54 -2.14 6.00 -13.47
N LYS A 55 -1.43 5.27 -14.31
CA LYS A 55 -2.02 4.23 -15.17
C LYS A 55 -2.13 2.89 -14.45
N LEU A 56 -1.20 2.62 -13.55
CA LEU A 56 -1.18 1.41 -12.75
C LEU A 56 -0.68 1.74 -11.37
N VAL A 57 -1.39 1.26 -10.37
CA VAL A 57 -0.94 1.36 -8.97
C VAL A 57 -0.60 -0.06 -8.48
N VAL A 58 0.61 -0.22 -7.98
CA VAL A 58 1.10 -1.48 -7.43
C VAL A 58 1.03 -1.41 -5.91
N LEU A 59 0.32 -2.34 -5.32
CA LEU A 59 0.10 -2.41 -3.87
C LEU A 59 0.47 -3.81 -3.38
N PHE A 60 0.98 -3.91 -2.16
CA PHE A 60 1.28 -5.23 -1.59
C PHE A 60 0.02 -5.93 -1.07
N ASN A 61 -0.90 -5.18 -0.47
CA ASN A 61 -2.21 -5.68 -0.04
C ASN A 61 -3.24 -4.62 -0.40
N ALA A 62 -3.76 -4.71 -1.63
CA ALA A 62 -4.59 -3.67 -2.21
C ALA A 62 -5.84 -3.38 -1.40
N LYS A 63 -6.50 -4.41 -0.90
CA LYS A 63 -7.73 -4.23 -0.12
C LYS A 63 -7.49 -3.35 1.11
N PHE A 64 -6.43 -3.64 1.85
CA PHE A 64 -6.05 -2.89 3.04
C PHE A 64 -5.68 -1.45 2.70
N ASP A 65 -4.77 -1.26 1.75
CA ASP A 65 -4.27 0.05 1.39
C ASP A 65 -5.36 0.95 0.80
N LEU A 66 -6.23 0.38 -0.04
CA LEU A 66 -7.32 1.16 -0.66
C LEU A 66 -8.35 1.60 0.38
N HIS A 67 -8.67 0.78 1.36
CA HIS A 67 -9.56 1.20 2.44
C HIS A 67 -8.98 2.35 3.23
N TRP A 68 -7.68 2.32 3.50
CA TRP A 68 -7.02 3.40 4.22
C TRP A 68 -6.95 4.69 3.40
N LEU A 69 -6.71 4.60 2.10
CA LEU A 69 -6.76 5.77 1.23
C LEU A 69 -8.15 6.40 1.24
N ARG A 70 -9.20 5.60 1.18
CA ARG A 70 -10.58 6.11 1.28
C ARG A 70 -10.84 6.74 2.63
N ARG A 71 -10.35 6.14 3.70
CA ARG A 71 -10.53 6.69 5.04
C ARG A 71 -9.92 8.08 5.23
N ILE A 72 -8.76 8.33 4.64
CA ILE A 72 -8.15 9.67 4.72
C ILE A 72 -8.80 10.68 3.79
N GLY A 73 -9.66 10.25 2.90
CA GLY A 73 -10.46 11.13 2.04
C GLY A 73 -10.23 10.99 0.55
N CYS A 74 -9.42 10.03 0.11
CA CYS A 74 -9.19 9.80 -1.32
C CYS A 74 -10.36 9.08 -1.97
N THR A 75 -10.59 9.41 -3.24
CA THR A 75 -11.56 8.74 -4.10
C THR A 75 -10.79 7.82 -5.06
N ILE A 76 -11.24 6.58 -5.17
CA ILE A 76 -10.59 5.60 -6.05
C ILE A 76 -11.44 5.44 -7.31
N ASN A 77 -10.86 5.76 -8.46
CA ASN A 77 -11.53 5.57 -9.73
C ASN A 77 -11.71 4.06 -9.98
N PRO A 78 -12.95 3.58 -10.24
CA PRO A 78 -13.18 2.16 -10.50
C PRO A 78 -12.40 1.60 -11.70
N ARG A 79 -11.94 2.46 -12.61
CA ARG A 79 -11.17 2.07 -13.80
C ARG A 79 -9.67 2.05 -13.55
N LEU A 80 -9.21 2.44 -12.36
CA LEU A 80 -7.79 2.43 -12.05
C LEU A 80 -7.27 0.99 -12.07
N ALA A 81 -6.22 0.76 -12.84
CA ALA A 81 -5.57 -0.54 -12.88
C ALA A 81 -4.75 -0.73 -11.59
N ILE A 82 -4.95 -1.85 -10.93
CA ILE A 82 -4.30 -2.15 -9.65
C ILE A 82 -3.66 -3.53 -9.74
N TRP A 83 -2.41 -3.63 -9.30
CA TRP A 83 -1.69 -4.89 -9.15
C TRP A 83 -1.46 -5.17 -7.67
N ASP A 84 -2.06 -6.24 -7.18
CA ASP A 84 -1.87 -6.68 -5.79
C ASP A 84 -0.78 -7.74 -5.76
N VAL A 85 0.40 -7.37 -5.25
CA VAL A 85 1.58 -8.23 -5.24
C VAL A 85 1.37 -9.44 -4.34
N GLN A 86 0.73 -9.24 -3.17
CA GLN A 86 0.49 -10.34 -2.24
C GLN A 86 -0.42 -11.40 -2.84
N LEU A 87 -1.48 -10.98 -3.51
CA LEU A 87 -2.39 -11.89 -4.18
C LEU A 87 -1.70 -12.64 -5.33
N ALA A 88 -0.89 -11.93 -6.12
CA ALA A 88 -0.14 -12.54 -7.22
C ALA A 88 0.83 -13.61 -6.70
N GLU A 89 1.55 -13.34 -5.61
CA GLU A 89 2.45 -14.32 -5.01
C GLU A 89 1.70 -15.55 -4.50
N PHE A 90 0.55 -15.35 -3.90
CA PHE A 90 -0.28 -16.45 -3.43
C PHE A 90 -0.71 -17.36 -4.59
N ILE A 91 -1.18 -16.75 -5.68
CA ILE A 91 -1.60 -17.49 -6.88
C ILE A 91 -0.42 -18.21 -7.51
N LEU A 92 0.74 -17.55 -7.64
CA LEU A 92 1.94 -18.14 -8.24
C LEU A 92 2.49 -19.31 -7.43
N SER A 93 2.23 -19.34 -6.14
CA SER A 93 2.61 -20.50 -5.29
C SER A 93 1.60 -21.65 -5.40
N ASN A 94 0.60 -21.56 -6.27
CA ASN A 94 -0.51 -22.49 -6.38
C ASN A 94 -1.30 -22.61 -5.07
N GLN A 95 -1.36 -21.52 -4.32
CA GLN A 95 -2.08 -21.44 -3.05
C GLN A 95 -1.56 -22.41 -1.98
N LYS A 96 -0.28 -22.83 -2.13
CA LYS A 96 0.33 -23.78 -1.20
C LYS A 96 0.74 -23.15 0.12
N TRP A 97 0.98 -21.83 0.10
CA TRP A 97 1.48 -21.10 1.25
C TRP A 97 0.45 -20.07 1.72
N LYS A 98 0.61 -19.63 2.97
CA LYS A 98 -0.13 -18.48 3.45
C LYS A 98 0.26 -17.23 2.65
N TYR A 99 -0.59 -16.21 2.66
CA TYR A 99 -0.23 -14.93 2.07
C TYR A 99 1.12 -14.48 2.60
N PRO A 100 2.09 -14.24 1.73
CA PRO A 100 3.42 -13.83 2.17
C PRO A 100 3.41 -12.42 2.75
N SER A 101 4.32 -12.14 3.67
CA SER A 101 4.58 -10.77 4.09
C SER A 101 5.40 -10.05 3.01
N LEU A 102 5.41 -8.72 3.07
CA LEU A 102 6.24 -7.93 2.17
C LEU A 102 7.72 -8.28 2.33
N ASP A 103 8.18 -8.44 3.58
CA ASP A 103 9.57 -8.78 3.85
C ASP A 103 9.96 -10.13 3.26
N LYS A 104 9.11 -11.14 3.40
CA LYS A 104 9.36 -12.46 2.79
C LYS A 104 9.38 -12.40 1.27
N THR A 105 8.51 -11.59 0.68
CA THR A 105 8.49 -11.39 -0.77
C THR A 105 9.77 -10.70 -1.23
N CYS A 106 10.22 -9.68 -0.51
CA CYS A 106 11.48 -9.01 -0.81
C CYS A 106 12.67 -9.96 -0.70
N ASP A 107 12.71 -10.80 0.34
CA ASP A 107 13.76 -11.82 0.50
C ASP A 107 13.78 -12.79 -0.68
N LYS A 108 12.61 -13.27 -1.11
CA LYS A 108 12.50 -14.21 -2.22
C LYS A 108 13.11 -13.66 -3.50
N TYR A 109 12.93 -12.37 -3.77
CA TYR A 109 13.42 -11.74 -5.00
C TYR A 109 14.74 -11.00 -4.81
N GLY A 110 15.31 -10.99 -3.61
CA GLY A 110 16.58 -10.34 -3.34
C GLY A 110 16.54 -8.83 -3.44
N ILE A 111 15.39 -8.22 -3.17
CA ILE A 111 15.21 -6.76 -3.22
C ILE A 111 15.15 -6.19 -1.81
N GLY A 112 15.23 -4.86 -1.72
CA GLY A 112 15.21 -4.17 -0.43
C GLY A 112 13.90 -4.32 0.30
N HIS A 113 13.94 -4.16 1.61
CA HIS A 113 12.77 -4.25 2.48
C HIS A 113 12.10 -2.90 2.64
N LYS A 114 10.81 -2.91 2.99
CA LYS A 114 10.13 -1.67 3.33
C LYS A 114 10.67 -1.10 4.63
N LEU A 115 10.49 0.21 4.81
CA LEU A 115 10.87 0.89 6.04
C LEU A 115 10.03 0.35 7.20
N ASP A 116 10.69 -0.03 8.30
CA ASP A 116 10.00 -0.48 9.50
C ASP A 116 9.58 0.73 10.32
N VAL A 117 8.31 1.10 10.19
CA VAL A 117 7.71 2.19 10.99
C VAL A 117 6.88 1.68 12.16
N GLY A 118 6.77 0.36 12.30
CA GLY A 118 6.06 -0.25 13.42
C GLY A 118 6.66 0.10 14.77
N ASN A 119 7.97 0.32 14.81
CA ASN A 119 8.69 0.72 16.02
C ASN A 119 8.48 2.18 16.40
N LEU A 120 7.83 2.96 15.53
CA LEU A 120 7.56 4.37 15.78
C LEU A 120 6.20 4.62 16.43
N SER A 121 5.39 3.60 16.49
CA SER A 121 4.02 3.71 17.01
C SER A 121 3.91 3.33 18.47
#